data_5f48b0ced15a7cf8e02cd7fa7a1ef1cb
#
_entry.id   5f48b0ced15a7cf8e02cd7fa7a1ef1cb
#
_cell.length_a   1.000
_cell.length_b   1.000
_cell.length_c   1.000
_cell.angle_alpha   90.00
_cell.angle_beta   90.00
_cell.angle_gamma   90.00
#
_symmetry.space_group_name_H-M   'P 1'
#
loop_
_entity.id
_entity.type
_entity.pdbx_description
1 polymer ?
#
loop_
_entity_poly.entity_id
_entity_poly.type
_entity_poly.pdbx_seq_one_letter_code
_entity_poly.pdbx_strand_id
1 'polypeptide(L)'
;MKDGVFFRPFVGASYAGGGLFGKRIMVLGESHYCDEGCADCGSCLRHRECMEFTSGVVEQYLDRDVERQRWMQTLLKFERSLVGCETDQAQSQRIWQSVVFYNYLQVAMGGPREAGTAAQYRQAGEVLFDVMEKYQPECLIVWGNRLWDKLPGERWTDGE
;
A
#
# COMPACT_ATOMS: atom_id res chain seq x y z
N MET A 1 -8.07 -11.74 -10.26
CA MET A 1 -7.85 -10.30 -10.45
C MET A 1 -7.82 -10.08 -11.94
N LYS A 2 -8.52 -9.06 -12.44
CA LYS A 2 -8.42 -8.66 -13.84
C LYS A 2 -6.98 -8.23 -14.15
N ASP A 3 -6.60 -8.23 -15.41
CA ASP A 3 -5.22 -8.13 -15.91
C ASP A 3 -4.44 -6.84 -15.61
N GLY A 4 -4.84 -6.03 -14.62
CA GLY A 4 -4.24 -4.73 -14.32
C GLY A 4 -3.45 -4.63 -13.01
N VAL A 5 -3.62 -5.57 -12.06
CA VAL A 5 -2.93 -5.53 -10.77
C VAL A 5 -1.57 -6.21 -10.87
N PHE A 6 -0.52 -5.42 -10.95
CA PHE A 6 0.85 -5.93 -10.98
C PHE A 6 1.38 -6.15 -9.55
N PHE A 7 1.44 -5.09 -8.73
CA PHE A 7 1.82 -5.23 -7.33
C PHE A 7 0.62 -5.68 -6.51
N ARG A 8 0.68 -6.91 -6.00
CA ARG A 8 -0.39 -7.47 -5.18
C ARG A 8 -0.46 -6.76 -3.84
N PRO A 9 -1.67 -6.46 -3.34
CA PRO A 9 -1.81 -5.93 -1.99
C PRO A 9 -1.27 -6.89 -0.94
N PHE A 10 -0.63 -6.37 0.10
CA PHE A 10 -0.49 -7.08 1.36
C PHE A 10 -1.85 -7.19 2.04
N VAL A 11 -2.20 -8.36 2.51
CA VAL A 11 -3.48 -8.62 3.19
C VAL A 11 -3.21 -9.22 4.56
N GLY A 12 -3.49 -8.45 5.61
CA GLY A 12 -3.34 -8.93 6.98
C GLY A 12 -4.29 -10.09 7.29
N ALA A 13 -3.82 -11.08 8.05
CA ALA A 13 -4.56 -12.31 8.32
C ALA A 13 -5.90 -12.07 9.04
N SER A 14 -6.02 -10.98 9.80
CA SER A 14 -7.24 -10.62 10.54
C SER A 14 -8.13 -9.61 9.81
N TYR A 15 -7.73 -9.14 8.62
CA TYR A 15 -8.43 -8.10 7.88
C TYR A 15 -9.89 -8.42 7.61
N ALA A 16 -10.19 -9.62 7.14
CA ALA A 16 -11.54 -10.02 6.73
C ALA A 16 -12.58 -9.90 7.85
N GLY A 17 -12.16 -10.09 9.10
CA GLY A 17 -12.99 -9.92 10.29
C GLY A 17 -12.97 -8.51 10.89
N GLY A 18 -12.35 -7.52 10.23
CA GLY A 18 -12.17 -6.16 10.73
C GLY A 18 -11.00 -5.98 11.69
N GLY A 19 -10.28 -7.06 12.02
CA GLY A 19 -9.06 -7.05 12.82
C GLY A 19 -9.17 -6.27 14.14
N LEU A 20 -8.13 -5.53 14.48
CA LEU A 20 -8.03 -4.73 15.71
C LEU A 20 -9.05 -3.57 15.74
N PHE A 21 -9.51 -3.10 14.59
CA PHE A 21 -10.31 -1.88 14.47
C PHE A 21 -11.82 -2.15 14.33
N GLY A 22 -12.22 -3.41 14.21
CA GLY A 22 -13.62 -3.79 13.96
C GLY A 22 -14.14 -3.34 12.58
N LYS A 23 -13.24 -2.90 11.68
CA LYS A 23 -13.56 -2.44 10.32
C LYS A 23 -12.46 -2.90 9.36
N ARG A 24 -12.86 -3.21 8.13
CA ARG A 24 -11.91 -3.52 7.05
C ARG A 24 -11.27 -2.22 6.55
N ILE A 25 -10.05 -1.96 6.98
CA ILE A 25 -9.28 -0.76 6.63
C ILE A 25 -8.29 -1.09 5.52
N MET A 26 -8.38 -0.38 4.39
CA MET A 26 -7.36 -0.38 3.35
C MET A 26 -6.49 0.86 3.47
N VAL A 27 -5.19 0.66 3.44
CA VAL A 27 -4.19 1.72 3.42
C VAL A 27 -3.64 1.83 2.01
N LEU A 28 -3.70 3.02 1.43
CA LEU A 28 -3.27 3.31 0.08
C LEU A 28 -2.01 4.17 0.09
N GLY A 29 -0.88 3.58 -0.29
CA GLY A 29 0.34 4.28 -0.62
C GLY A 29 0.38 4.68 -2.09
N GLU A 30 1.32 5.52 -2.49
CA GLU A 30 1.39 6.02 -3.86
C GLU A 30 2.12 5.06 -4.80
N SER A 31 3.35 4.65 -4.45
CA SER A 31 4.20 3.84 -5.34
C SER A 31 5.28 3.09 -4.58
N HIS A 32 5.81 2.06 -5.21
CA HIS A 32 7.08 1.44 -4.82
C HIS A 32 8.26 2.18 -5.46
N TYR A 33 9.46 1.97 -4.92
CA TYR A 33 10.72 2.43 -5.49
C TYR A 33 11.59 1.24 -5.87
N CYS A 34 12.26 1.32 -6.99
CA CYS A 34 13.18 0.30 -7.44
C CYS A 34 14.49 0.95 -7.86
N ASP A 35 15.58 0.65 -7.14
CA ASP A 35 16.92 1.22 -7.39
C ASP A 35 17.52 0.71 -8.71
N GLU A 36 17.01 -0.36 -9.29
CA GLU A 36 17.51 -0.94 -10.54
C GLU A 36 17.01 -0.23 -11.80
N GLY A 37 16.33 0.92 -11.64
CA GLY A 37 15.91 1.77 -12.77
C GLY A 37 14.88 1.13 -13.69
N CYS A 38 14.03 0.25 -13.16
CA CYS A 38 12.92 -0.35 -13.90
C CYS A 38 11.89 0.73 -14.25
N ALA A 39 12.07 1.42 -15.35
CA ALA A 39 11.09 2.36 -15.88
C ALA A 39 9.78 1.67 -16.32
N ASP A 40 9.83 0.36 -16.54
CA ASP A 40 8.70 -0.49 -16.94
C ASP A 40 8.76 -1.82 -16.17
N CYS A 41 7.93 -1.96 -15.16
CA CYS A 41 7.81 -3.18 -14.38
C CYS A 41 7.30 -4.37 -15.21
N GLY A 42 6.67 -4.13 -16.36
CA GLY A 42 6.20 -5.17 -17.27
C GLY A 42 7.31 -5.88 -18.04
N SER A 43 8.45 -5.22 -18.26
CA SER A 43 9.61 -5.76 -18.99
C SER A 43 10.76 -6.21 -18.09
N CYS A 44 10.65 -6.04 -16.78
CA CYS A 44 11.68 -6.42 -15.80
C CYS A 44 11.87 -7.95 -15.75
N LEU A 45 13.13 -8.40 -15.74
CA LEU A 45 13.46 -9.83 -15.61
C LEU A 45 13.04 -10.43 -14.26
N ARG A 46 12.86 -9.60 -13.22
CA ARG A 46 12.37 -10.00 -11.89
C ARG A 46 10.86 -9.89 -11.75
N HIS A 47 10.14 -9.82 -12.83
CA HIS A 47 8.70 -9.59 -12.88
C HIS A 47 7.89 -10.40 -11.84
N ARG A 48 8.21 -11.68 -11.64
CA ARG A 48 7.48 -12.55 -10.70
C ARG A 48 7.73 -12.19 -9.24
N GLU A 49 8.96 -11.81 -8.88
CA GLU A 49 9.33 -11.41 -7.51
C GLU A 49 8.71 -10.06 -7.16
N CYS A 50 8.67 -9.14 -8.12
CA CYS A 50 8.09 -7.81 -7.91
C CYS A 50 6.58 -7.84 -7.63
N MET A 51 5.86 -8.86 -8.07
CA MET A 51 4.42 -8.96 -7.78
C MET A 51 4.10 -8.99 -6.28
N GLU A 52 5.00 -9.54 -5.46
CA GLU A 52 4.86 -9.63 -4.01
C GLU A 52 5.58 -8.50 -3.26
N PHE A 53 6.01 -7.46 -3.99
CA PHE A 53 6.82 -6.37 -3.41
C PHE A 53 6.12 -5.69 -2.23
N THR A 54 4.80 -5.48 -2.30
CA THR A 54 4.04 -4.87 -1.20
C THR A 54 4.08 -5.73 0.06
N SER A 55 3.92 -7.06 -0.07
CA SER A 55 4.04 -7.99 1.05
C SER A 55 5.45 -7.99 1.62
N GLY A 56 6.47 -8.06 0.76
CA GLY A 56 7.87 -8.02 1.17
C GLY A 56 8.24 -6.75 1.96
N VAL A 57 7.70 -5.59 1.58
CA VAL A 57 7.90 -4.32 2.32
C VAL A 57 7.33 -4.41 3.74
N VAL A 58 6.12 -4.93 3.91
CA VAL A 58 5.51 -5.06 5.23
C VAL A 58 6.21 -6.12 6.06
N GLU A 59 6.53 -7.27 5.47
CA GLU A 59 7.25 -8.35 6.13
C GLU A 59 8.63 -7.90 6.62
N GLN A 60 9.39 -7.21 5.76
CA GLN A 60 10.68 -6.65 6.13
C GLN A 60 10.57 -5.60 7.24
N TYR A 61 9.51 -4.78 7.24
CA TYR A 61 9.26 -3.82 8.32
C TYR A 61 8.98 -4.52 9.66
N LEU A 62 8.24 -5.62 9.63
CA LEU A 62 7.86 -6.39 10.82
C LEU A 62 8.98 -7.32 11.32
N ASP A 63 9.99 -7.59 10.52
CA ASP A 63 11.15 -8.40 10.91
C ASP A 63 12.10 -7.60 11.81
N ARG A 64 12.43 -8.15 12.98
CA ARG A 64 13.35 -7.53 13.95
C ARG A 64 14.82 -7.68 13.60
N ASP A 65 15.14 -8.70 12.83
CA ASP A 65 16.51 -9.01 12.46
C ASP A 65 16.98 -8.14 11.29
N VAL A 66 16.04 -7.42 10.64
CA VAL A 66 16.33 -6.46 9.59
C VAL A 66 16.72 -5.11 10.17
N GLU A 67 17.86 -4.58 9.72
CA GLU A 67 18.31 -3.23 10.08
C GLU A 67 17.27 -2.19 9.67
N ARG A 68 16.95 -1.25 10.59
CA ARG A 68 15.95 -0.21 10.36
C ARG A 68 16.35 0.74 9.25
N GLN A 69 15.61 0.71 8.16
CA GLN A 69 15.78 1.57 6.99
C GLN A 69 14.95 2.86 7.11
N ARG A 70 15.39 3.91 6.40
CA ARG A 70 14.72 5.22 6.45
C ARG A 70 13.26 5.17 5.98
N TRP A 71 12.94 4.37 4.99
CA TRP A 71 11.59 4.21 4.46
C TRP A 71 10.60 3.60 5.48
N MET A 72 11.10 2.78 6.40
CA MET A 72 10.29 2.16 7.47
C MET A 72 9.66 3.20 8.42
N GLN A 73 10.22 4.41 8.46
CA GLN A 73 9.66 5.49 9.28
C GLN A 73 8.25 5.90 8.83
N THR A 74 7.91 5.72 7.57
CA THR A 74 6.55 6.01 7.07
C THR A 74 5.54 5.02 7.65
N LEU A 75 5.90 3.72 7.67
CA LEU A 75 5.06 2.67 8.24
C LEU A 75 4.91 2.85 9.76
N LEU A 76 6.00 3.16 10.45
CA LEU A 76 6.00 3.42 11.89
C LEU A 76 5.13 4.62 12.28
N LYS A 77 5.24 5.73 11.54
CA LYS A 77 4.40 6.91 11.79
C LYS A 77 2.93 6.63 11.55
N PHE A 78 2.63 5.88 10.49
CA PHE A 78 1.26 5.48 10.18
C PHE A 78 0.64 4.65 11.31
N GLU A 79 1.29 3.58 11.75
CA GLU A 79 0.74 2.72 12.81
C GLU A 79 0.54 3.48 14.12
N ARG A 80 1.47 4.36 14.50
CA ARG A 80 1.35 5.22 15.68
C ARG A 80 0.21 6.23 15.55
N SER A 81 -0.03 6.75 14.35
CA SER A 81 -1.17 7.63 14.08
C SER A 81 -2.52 6.91 14.23
N LEU A 82 -2.59 5.64 13.85
CA LEU A 82 -3.81 4.84 13.99
C LEU A 82 -4.18 4.58 15.45
N VAL A 83 -3.20 4.36 16.31
CA VAL A 83 -3.45 3.99 17.72
C VAL A 83 -3.23 5.15 18.70
N GLY A 84 -2.70 6.29 18.23
CA GLY A 84 -2.48 7.48 19.05
C GLY A 84 -1.36 7.37 20.08
N CYS A 85 -0.51 6.35 20.01
CA CYS A 85 0.58 6.09 20.94
C CYS A 85 1.78 5.42 20.27
N GLU A 86 2.88 5.27 21.00
CA GLU A 86 4.01 4.46 20.55
C GLU A 86 3.63 2.98 20.50
N THR A 87 4.22 2.28 19.53
CA THR A 87 3.93 0.87 19.28
C THR A 87 5.16 0.01 19.57
N ASP A 88 4.94 -1.12 20.22
CA ASP A 88 5.90 -2.21 20.32
C ASP A 88 5.74 -3.19 19.15
N GLN A 89 6.58 -4.21 19.08
CA GLN A 89 6.56 -5.20 18.01
C GLN A 89 5.24 -5.98 17.92
N ALA A 90 4.69 -6.39 19.06
CA ALA A 90 3.45 -7.16 19.07
C ALA A 90 2.27 -6.30 18.62
N GLN A 91 2.26 -5.03 18.99
CA GLN A 91 1.28 -4.07 18.52
C GLN A 91 1.44 -3.79 17.02
N SER A 92 2.67 -3.57 16.53
CA SER A 92 2.94 -3.41 15.09
C SER A 92 2.42 -4.60 14.29
N GLN A 93 2.73 -5.82 14.70
CA GLN A 93 2.22 -7.03 14.05
C GLN A 93 0.68 -7.06 14.04
N ARG A 94 0.03 -6.79 15.17
CA ARG A 94 -1.44 -6.80 15.25
C ARG A 94 -2.07 -5.75 14.35
N ILE A 95 -1.49 -4.56 14.26
CA ILE A 95 -1.96 -3.47 13.40
C ILE A 95 -1.86 -3.89 11.93
N TRP A 96 -0.69 -4.31 11.47
CA TRP A 96 -0.49 -4.70 10.08
C TRP A 96 -1.29 -5.94 9.69
N GLN A 97 -1.45 -6.91 10.60
CA GLN A 97 -2.33 -8.05 10.37
C GLN A 97 -3.83 -7.67 10.31
N SER A 98 -4.20 -6.44 10.65
CA SER A 98 -5.59 -5.96 10.65
C SER A 98 -5.96 -5.13 9.42
N VAL A 99 -5.01 -4.84 8.51
CA VAL A 99 -5.23 -3.96 7.36
C VAL A 99 -4.87 -4.63 6.04
N VAL A 100 -5.36 -4.06 4.94
CA VAL A 100 -4.81 -4.26 3.61
C VAL A 100 -3.92 -3.05 3.30
N PHE A 101 -2.70 -3.30 2.81
CA PHE A 101 -1.83 -2.25 2.29
C PHE A 101 -1.64 -2.43 0.78
N TYR A 102 -1.82 -1.35 0.03
CA TYR A 102 -1.74 -1.35 -1.43
C TYR A 102 -1.09 -0.07 -1.93
N ASN A 103 -0.17 -0.18 -2.88
CA ASN A 103 0.37 0.97 -3.59
C ASN A 103 -0.39 1.20 -4.89
N TYR A 104 -0.86 2.42 -5.08
CA TYR A 104 -1.76 2.82 -6.14
C TYR A 104 -1.15 2.64 -7.54
N LEU A 105 0.06 3.17 -7.75
CA LEU A 105 0.76 3.04 -9.03
C LEU A 105 1.29 1.61 -9.20
N GLN A 106 1.03 1.05 -10.37
CA GLN A 106 1.39 -0.32 -10.72
C GLN A 106 2.76 -0.42 -11.42
N VAL A 107 3.55 0.63 -11.31
CA VAL A 107 4.95 0.71 -11.73
C VAL A 107 5.79 1.25 -10.58
N ALA A 108 7.01 0.75 -10.44
CA ALA A 108 7.94 1.29 -9.45
C ALA A 108 8.58 2.58 -9.97
N MET A 109 8.72 3.57 -9.09
CA MET A 109 9.45 4.80 -9.38
C MET A 109 10.96 4.60 -9.18
N GLY A 110 11.78 5.41 -9.83
CA GLY A 110 13.25 5.36 -9.70
C GLY A 110 13.76 5.92 -8.36
N GLY A 111 12.93 6.62 -7.60
CA GLY A 111 13.33 7.17 -6.32
C GLY A 111 12.21 7.81 -5.51
N PRO A 112 12.50 8.15 -4.24
CA PRO A 112 11.53 8.80 -3.37
C PRO A 112 11.13 10.19 -3.91
N ARG A 113 9.83 10.51 -3.80
CA ARG A 113 9.19 11.76 -4.27
C ARG A 113 9.05 11.88 -5.79
N GLU A 114 9.48 10.90 -6.57
CA GLU A 114 9.16 10.84 -7.98
C GLU A 114 7.66 10.61 -8.16
N ALA A 115 7.04 11.39 -9.05
CA ALA A 115 5.62 11.27 -9.35
C ALA A 115 5.42 10.41 -10.60
N GLY A 116 4.36 9.64 -10.61
CA GLY A 116 3.92 8.96 -11.82
C GLY A 116 3.45 9.94 -12.90
N THR A 117 3.33 9.46 -14.12
CA THR A 117 2.71 10.21 -15.22
C THR A 117 1.18 10.26 -15.09
N ALA A 118 0.54 11.21 -15.73
CA ALA A 118 -0.92 11.29 -15.74
C ALA A 118 -1.58 10.00 -16.31
N ALA A 119 -0.93 9.33 -17.25
CA ALA A 119 -1.41 8.06 -17.80
C ALA A 119 -1.35 6.93 -16.75
N GLN A 120 -0.26 6.83 -15.97
CA GLN A 120 -0.10 5.85 -14.91
C GLN A 120 -1.14 6.04 -13.80
N TYR A 121 -1.41 7.29 -13.39
CA TYR A 121 -2.47 7.56 -12.41
C TYR A 121 -3.86 7.18 -12.91
N ARG A 122 -4.21 7.47 -14.18
CA ARG A 122 -5.51 7.06 -14.76
C ARG A 122 -5.67 5.55 -14.80
N GLN A 123 -4.66 4.83 -15.28
CA GLN A 123 -4.66 3.37 -15.33
C GLN A 123 -4.79 2.77 -13.93
N ALA A 124 -4.07 3.31 -12.95
CA ALA A 124 -4.13 2.86 -11.56
C ALA A 124 -5.53 3.06 -10.95
N GLY A 125 -6.27 4.10 -11.36
CA GLY A 125 -7.64 4.34 -10.91
C GLY A 125 -8.61 3.23 -11.31
N GLU A 126 -8.49 2.71 -12.52
CA GLU A 126 -9.30 1.57 -12.99
C GLU A 126 -9.00 0.32 -12.17
N VAL A 127 -7.72 0.07 -11.93
CA VAL A 127 -7.23 -1.09 -11.17
C VAL A 127 -7.64 -1.01 -9.69
N LEU A 128 -7.62 0.18 -9.10
CA LEU A 128 -8.02 0.37 -7.69
C LEU A 128 -9.45 -0.12 -7.43
N PHE A 129 -10.39 0.14 -8.34
CA PHE A 129 -11.78 -0.32 -8.15
C PHE A 129 -11.90 -1.86 -8.14
N ASP A 130 -11.13 -2.55 -8.97
CA ASP A 130 -11.09 -4.03 -8.95
C ASP A 130 -10.51 -4.54 -7.61
N VAL A 131 -9.51 -3.86 -7.05
CA VAL A 131 -8.94 -4.18 -5.74
C VAL A 131 -9.97 -3.93 -4.63
N MET A 132 -10.66 -2.81 -4.67
CA MET A 132 -11.71 -2.49 -3.69
C MET A 132 -12.91 -3.44 -3.78
N GLU A 133 -13.34 -3.82 -4.97
CA GLU A 133 -14.38 -4.83 -5.17
C GLU A 133 -13.99 -6.17 -4.57
N LYS A 134 -12.73 -6.56 -4.69
CA LYS A 134 -12.23 -7.82 -4.14
C LYS A 134 -12.14 -7.81 -2.62
N TYR A 135 -11.59 -6.75 -2.02
CA TYR A 135 -11.29 -6.70 -0.59
C TYR A 135 -12.40 -6.02 0.24
N GLN A 136 -13.33 -5.31 -0.40
CA GLN A 136 -14.49 -4.68 0.25
C GLN A 136 -14.12 -3.83 1.48
N PRO A 137 -13.19 -2.87 1.38
CA PRO A 137 -12.85 -2.02 2.52
C PRO A 137 -14.03 -1.15 2.94
N GLU A 138 -14.18 -0.96 4.24
CA GLU A 138 -15.16 -0.03 4.83
C GLU A 138 -14.54 1.35 5.06
N CYS A 139 -13.21 1.41 5.10
CA CYS A 139 -12.44 2.64 5.25
C CYS A 139 -11.20 2.59 4.35
N LEU A 140 -10.94 3.69 3.65
CA LEU A 140 -9.73 3.89 2.86
C LEU A 140 -8.91 5.01 3.49
N ILE A 141 -7.66 4.71 3.88
CA ILE A 141 -6.70 5.69 4.38
C ILE A 141 -5.66 5.95 3.28
N VAL A 142 -5.56 7.18 2.84
CA VAL A 142 -4.69 7.58 1.73
C VAL A 142 -3.45 8.30 2.26
N TRP A 143 -2.26 7.85 1.84
CA TRP A 143 -1.00 8.47 2.24
C TRP A 143 -0.57 9.60 1.31
N GLY A 144 -0.80 10.82 1.77
CA GLY A 144 -0.30 12.04 1.15
C GLY A 144 -1.27 12.72 0.21
N ASN A 145 -1.21 14.06 0.21
CA ASN A 145 -2.09 14.94 -0.53
C ASN A 145 -1.95 14.74 -2.05
N ARG A 146 -0.72 14.48 -2.54
CA ARG A 146 -0.50 14.25 -3.98
C ARG A 146 -1.30 13.06 -4.49
N LEU A 147 -1.32 11.95 -3.75
CA LEU A 147 -2.12 10.79 -4.13
C LEU A 147 -3.61 11.10 -4.02
N TRP A 148 -4.03 11.75 -2.93
CA TRP A 148 -5.42 12.16 -2.73
C TRP A 148 -5.96 12.96 -3.93
N ASP A 149 -5.20 13.96 -4.40
CA ASP A 149 -5.56 14.81 -5.54
C ASP A 149 -5.63 14.06 -6.89
N LYS A 150 -5.11 12.82 -6.95
CA LYS A 150 -5.08 11.98 -8.15
C LYS A 150 -6.08 10.83 -8.13
N LEU A 151 -6.77 10.64 -7.03
CA LEU A 151 -7.82 9.63 -6.96
C LEU A 151 -9.00 10.00 -7.85
N PRO A 152 -9.68 9.02 -8.46
CA PRO A 152 -10.89 9.27 -9.24
C PRO A 152 -12.02 9.76 -8.32
N GLY A 153 -12.45 11.02 -8.49
CA GLY A 153 -13.33 11.75 -7.57
C GLY A 153 -14.80 11.31 -7.52
N GLU A 154 -15.22 10.29 -8.26
CA GLU A 154 -16.65 10.06 -8.51
C GLU A 154 -17.31 9.00 -7.63
N ARG A 155 -16.58 8.35 -6.71
CA ARG A 155 -17.09 7.17 -5.98
C ARG A 155 -16.82 7.16 -4.49
N TRP A 156 -16.46 8.30 -3.90
CA TRP A 156 -16.13 8.40 -2.49
C TRP A 156 -17.11 9.30 -1.75
N THR A 157 -17.37 8.98 -0.49
CA THR A 157 -17.86 9.95 0.49
C THR A 157 -16.69 10.25 1.43
N ASP A 158 -16.45 11.52 1.71
CA ASP A 158 -15.46 11.90 2.71
C ASP A 158 -15.86 11.30 4.06
N GLY A 159 -14.86 10.76 4.77
CA GLY A 159 -15.07 10.30 6.15
C GLY A 159 -15.30 11.49 7.07
N GLU A 160 -16.13 11.30 8.10
CA GLU A 160 -16.31 12.24 9.20
C GLU A 160 -15.11 12.24 10.13
#